data_1d7be6f65772fc61d22d0316af6ad253
#
_entry.id   1d7be6f65772fc61d22d0316af6ad253
#
_cell.length_a   1.000
_cell.length_b   1.000
_cell.length_c   1.000
_cell.angle_alpha   90.00
_cell.angle_beta   90.00
_cell.angle_gamma   90.00
#
_symmetry.space_group_name_H-M   'P 1'
#
loop_
_entity.id
_entity.type
_entity.pdbx_description
1 polymer ?
#
loop_
_entity_poly.entity_id
_entity_poly.type
_entity_poly.pdbx_seq_one_letter_code
_entity_poly.pdbx_strand_id
1 'polypeptide(L)'
;GIGKVRVDRIKTSWQEQKEIKNIMLFLQGHEVSTSHATKIFKTYGSESIAIVKENPYRLADDIWGIGFKTADSIAQKMGIEKGKFVRLRSGIFYTLNKLAENGHCYATREQLIEKASVLLEVEQPELEITLDEMLRTNDIIRDVFEEKFEEKEAIYLPPYYFSESGCAKRLV
;
A
#
# COMPACT_ATOMS: atom_id res chain seq x y z
N GLY A 1 -6.43 48.11 -21.55
CA GLY A 1 -5.87 46.80 -21.89
C GLY A 1 -5.63 45.96 -20.66
N ILE A 2 -5.97 44.68 -20.72
CA ILE A 2 -5.67 43.70 -19.65
C ILE A 2 -4.16 43.54 -19.60
N GLY A 3 -3.50 43.93 -18.50
CA GLY A 3 -2.04 43.86 -18.37
C GLY A 3 -1.52 42.43 -18.50
N LYS A 4 -0.32 42.22 -19.08
CA LYS A 4 0.32 40.89 -19.29
C LYS A 4 0.23 39.96 -18.05
N VAL A 5 0.46 40.50 -16.87
CA VAL A 5 0.39 39.75 -15.59
C VAL A 5 -1.00 39.15 -15.33
N ARG A 6 -2.07 39.84 -15.75
CA ARG A 6 -3.44 39.37 -15.58
C ARG A 6 -3.81 38.28 -16.60
N VAL A 7 -3.29 38.39 -17.80
CA VAL A 7 -3.43 37.38 -18.87
C VAL A 7 -2.69 36.11 -18.47
N ASP A 8 -1.48 36.20 -17.92
CA ASP A 8 -0.70 35.08 -17.50
C ASP A 8 -1.37 34.34 -16.32
N ARG A 9 -1.92 35.08 -15.35
CA ARG A 9 -2.69 34.45 -14.23
C ARG A 9 -3.92 33.70 -14.74
N ILE A 10 -4.66 34.27 -15.71
CA ILE A 10 -5.84 33.62 -16.30
C ILE A 10 -5.43 32.34 -17.05
N LYS A 11 -4.33 32.38 -17.81
CA LYS A 11 -3.80 31.21 -18.52
C LYS A 11 -3.38 30.10 -17.54
N THR A 12 -2.64 30.45 -16.48
CA THR A 12 -2.22 29.50 -15.46
C THR A 12 -3.41 28.84 -14.77
N SER A 13 -4.37 29.64 -14.33
CA SER A 13 -5.59 29.15 -13.69
C SER A 13 -6.43 28.24 -14.61
N TRP A 14 -6.47 28.54 -15.90
CA TRP A 14 -7.17 27.73 -16.90
C TRP A 14 -6.47 26.40 -17.15
N GLN A 15 -5.13 26.43 -17.18
CA GLN A 15 -4.30 25.24 -17.33
C GLN A 15 -4.48 24.29 -16.12
N GLU A 16 -4.42 24.83 -14.91
CA GLU A 16 -4.66 24.09 -13.67
C GLU A 16 -6.05 23.44 -13.66
N GLN A 17 -7.09 24.17 -14.01
CA GLN A 17 -8.44 23.63 -14.08
C GLN A 17 -8.58 22.50 -15.12
N LYS A 18 -7.90 22.62 -16.25
CA LYS A 18 -7.88 21.59 -17.28
C LYS A 18 -7.18 20.31 -16.80
N GLU A 19 -6.06 20.45 -16.09
CA GLU A 19 -5.35 19.33 -15.49
C GLU A 19 -6.19 18.61 -14.43
N ILE A 20 -6.80 19.37 -13.52
CA ILE A 20 -7.72 18.84 -12.52
C ILE A 20 -8.83 18.02 -13.18
N LYS A 21 -9.48 18.59 -14.22
CA LYS A 21 -10.55 17.92 -14.95
C LYS A 21 -10.06 16.60 -15.59
N ASN A 22 -8.89 16.61 -16.21
CA ASN A 22 -8.30 15.41 -16.82
C ASN A 22 -8.03 14.32 -15.79
N ILE A 23 -7.46 14.68 -14.63
CA ILE A 23 -7.20 13.76 -13.54
C ILE A 23 -8.50 13.17 -13.00
N MET A 24 -9.51 14.01 -12.76
CA MET A 24 -10.82 13.56 -12.30
C MET A 24 -11.49 12.61 -13.29
N LEU A 25 -11.47 12.94 -14.60
CA LEU A 25 -12.01 12.08 -15.65
C LEU A 25 -11.27 10.74 -15.75
N PHE A 26 -9.93 10.75 -15.64
CA PHE A 26 -9.13 9.53 -15.62
C PHE A 26 -9.52 8.62 -14.44
N LEU A 27 -9.53 9.17 -13.23
CA LEU A 27 -9.86 8.42 -12.03
C LEU A 27 -11.29 7.89 -12.05
N GLN A 28 -12.26 8.70 -12.47
CA GLN A 28 -13.66 8.28 -12.61
C GLN A 28 -13.86 7.23 -13.71
N GLY A 29 -13.08 7.30 -14.79
CA GLY A 29 -13.07 6.29 -15.84
C GLY A 29 -12.60 4.91 -15.34
N HIS A 30 -11.86 4.86 -14.23
CA HIS A 30 -11.48 3.64 -13.52
C HIS A 30 -12.36 3.40 -12.27
N GLU A 31 -13.56 3.93 -12.27
CA GLU A 31 -14.58 3.80 -11.21
C GLU A 31 -14.11 4.25 -9.80
N VAL A 32 -13.14 5.15 -9.74
CA VAL A 32 -12.76 5.82 -8.50
C VAL A 32 -13.85 6.83 -8.14
N SER A 33 -14.37 6.76 -6.93
CA SER A 33 -15.39 7.71 -6.48
C SER A 33 -14.87 9.16 -6.50
N THR A 34 -15.75 10.14 -6.69
CA THR A 34 -15.39 11.56 -6.67
C THR A 34 -14.68 11.97 -5.37
N SER A 35 -15.10 11.39 -4.23
CA SER A 35 -14.46 11.63 -2.94
C SER A 35 -13.01 11.16 -2.92
N HIS A 36 -12.73 9.93 -3.39
CA HIS A 36 -11.37 9.41 -3.48
C HIS A 36 -10.54 10.17 -4.50
N ALA A 37 -11.09 10.46 -5.69
CA ALA A 37 -10.42 11.26 -6.72
C ALA A 37 -9.99 12.64 -6.20
N THR A 38 -10.85 13.29 -5.41
CA THR A 38 -10.52 14.57 -4.78
C THR A 38 -9.38 14.43 -3.76
N LYS A 39 -9.38 13.37 -2.94
CA LYS A 39 -8.27 13.11 -1.98
C LYS A 39 -6.96 12.85 -2.71
N ILE A 40 -6.99 12.01 -3.76
CA ILE A 40 -5.82 11.68 -4.60
C ILE A 40 -5.24 12.94 -5.20
N PHE A 41 -6.09 13.79 -5.80
CA PHE A 41 -5.64 15.05 -6.36
C PHE A 41 -5.07 16.01 -5.31
N LYS A 42 -5.68 16.10 -4.14
CA LYS A 42 -5.17 16.96 -3.04
C LYS A 42 -3.79 16.50 -2.53
N THR A 43 -3.51 15.19 -2.58
CA THR A 43 -2.25 14.62 -2.10
C THR A 43 -1.15 14.72 -3.13
N TYR A 44 -1.44 14.41 -4.39
CA TYR A 44 -0.42 14.26 -5.44
C TYR A 44 -0.46 15.34 -6.53
N GLY A 45 -1.49 16.18 -6.57
CA GLY A 45 -1.63 17.24 -7.57
C GLY A 45 -1.60 16.72 -9.00
N SER A 46 -0.78 17.32 -9.84
CA SER A 46 -0.56 16.95 -11.24
C SER A 46 0.03 15.54 -11.43
N GLU A 47 0.75 15.02 -10.42
CA GLU A 47 1.39 13.70 -10.47
C GLU A 47 0.41 12.54 -10.20
N SER A 48 -0.86 12.82 -9.87
CA SER A 48 -1.85 11.82 -9.49
C SER A 48 -1.96 10.67 -10.46
N ILE A 49 -2.02 10.94 -11.77
CA ILE A 49 -2.17 9.90 -12.81
C ILE A 49 -0.91 9.05 -12.90
N ALA A 50 0.27 9.68 -12.85
CA ALA A 50 1.55 8.96 -12.94
C ALA A 50 1.72 8.02 -11.75
N ILE A 51 1.51 8.51 -10.53
CA ILE A 51 1.63 7.74 -9.29
C ILE A 51 0.65 6.57 -9.25
N VAL A 52 -0.63 6.82 -9.59
CA VAL A 52 -1.67 5.77 -9.57
C VAL A 52 -1.40 4.70 -10.64
N LYS A 53 -0.86 5.08 -11.80
CA LYS A 53 -0.46 4.14 -12.85
C LYS A 53 0.78 3.31 -12.47
N GLU A 54 1.74 3.92 -11.81
CA GLU A 54 2.97 3.26 -11.39
C GLU A 54 2.71 2.27 -10.24
N ASN A 55 2.06 2.73 -9.20
CA ASN A 55 1.74 1.93 -8.02
C ASN A 55 0.48 2.44 -7.30
N PRO A 56 -0.71 1.90 -7.61
CA PRO A 56 -1.96 2.33 -6.97
C PRO A 56 -2.03 2.01 -5.48
N TYR A 57 -1.19 1.08 -4.97
CA TYR A 57 -1.19 0.72 -3.55
C TYR A 57 -0.60 1.82 -2.66
N ARG A 58 0.18 2.75 -3.23
CA ARG A 58 0.60 3.98 -2.54
C ARG A 58 -0.59 4.81 -2.02
N LEU A 59 -1.75 4.69 -2.63
CA LEU A 59 -2.96 5.34 -2.16
C LEU A 59 -3.35 4.91 -0.75
N ALA A 60 -3.06 3.65 -0.38
CA ALA A 60 -3.35 3.12 0.95
C ALA A 60 -2.32 3.57 1.99
N ASP A 61 -1.09 3.84 1.57
CA ASP A 61 -0.01 4.29 2.44
C ASP A 61 -0.08 5.80 2.68
N ASP A 62 -0.37 6.58 1.62
CA ASP A 62 -0.22 8.04 1.61
C ASP A 62 -1.54 8.79 1.91
N ILE A 63 -2.71 8.15 1.76
CA ILE A 63 -4.00 8.85 1.85
C ILE A 63 -4.90 8.26 2.93
N TRP A 64 -5.07 9.00 4.01
CA TRP A 64 -5.97 8.60 5.09
C TRP A 64 -7.41 8.37 4.58
N GLY A 65 -7.95 7.19 4.90
CA GLY A 65 -9.28 6.75 4.48
C GLY A 65 -9.36 6.10 3.09
N ILE A 66 -8.21 5.85 2.44
CA ILE A 66 -8.09 4.88 1.35
C ILE A 66 -7.32 3.69 1.90
N GLY A 67 -8.00 2.58 2.14
CA GLY A 67 -7.36 1.35 2.60
C GLY A 67 -6.94 0.44 1.46
N PHE A 68 -6.20 -0.64 1.78
CA PHE A 68 -5.73 -1.63 0.81
C PHE A 68 -6.83 -2.13 -0.14
N LYS A 69 -8.01 -2.49 0.38
CA LYS A 69 -9.12 -3.01 -0.45
C LYS A 69 -9.59 -2.01 -1.51
N THR A 70 -9.61 -0.72 -1.18
CA THR A 70 -9.95 0.33 -2.13
C THR A 70 -8.86 0.51 -3.18
N ALA A 71 -7.59 0.54 -2.74
CA ALA A 71 -6.44 0.61 -3.63
C ALA A 71 -6.37 -0.60 -4.56
N ASP A 72 -6.62 -1.81 -4.06
CA ASP A 72 -6.65 -3.06 -4.83
C ASP A 72 -7.78 -3.06 -5.87
N SER A 73 -8.97 -2.58 -5.49
CA SER A 73 -10.09 -2.41 -6.44
C SER A 73 -9.72 -1.45 -7.58
N ILE A 74 -9.05 -0.34 -7.28
CA ILE A 74 -8.56 0.61 -8.29
C ILE A 74 -7.50 -0.06 -9.18
N ALA A 75 -6.55 -0.77 -8.59
CA ALA A 75 -5.48 -1.48 -9.27
C ALA A 75 -6.03 -2.51 -10.29
N GLN A 76 -7.03 -3.30 -9.87
CA GLN A 76 -7.67 -4.30 -10.73
C GLN A 76 -8.41 -3.64 -11.91
N LYS A 77 -9.11 -2.55 -11.69
CA LYS A 77 -9.78 -1.77 -12.76
C LYS A 77 -8.79 -1.14 -13.73
N MET A 78 -7.58 -0.89 -13.30
CA MET A 78 -6.48 -0.43 -14.14
C MET A 78 -5.75 -1.58 -14.86
N GLY A 79 -6.17 -2.83 -14.66
CA GLY A 79 -5.60 -4.01 -15.31
C GLY A 79 -4.33 -4.55 -14.66
N ILE A 80 -4.10 -4.25 -13.38
CA ILE A 80 -2.99 -4.86 -12.63
C ILE A 80 -3.33 -6.33 -12.36
N GLU A 81 -2.45 -7.23 -12.78
CA GLU A 81 -2.61 -8.66 -12.64
C GLU A 81 -2.59 -9.09 -11.16
N LYS A 82 -3.36 -10.15 -10.84
CA LYS A 82 -3.51 -10.65 -9.46
C LYS A 82 -2.19 -11.08 -8.82
N GLY A 83 -1.30 -11.74 -9.57
CA GLY A 83 0.00 -12.22 -9.13
C GLY A 83 1.13 -11.19 -9.19
N LYS A 84 0.87 -9.94 -9.53
CA LYS A 84 1.92 -8.93 -9.64
C LYS A 84 2.56 -8.63 -8.27
N PHE A 85 3.89 -8.62 -8.22
CA PHE A 85 4.68 -8.44 -6.98
C PHE A 85 4.20 -7.27 -6.13
N VAL A 86 3.94 -6.10 -6.74
CA VAL A 86 3.47 -4.91 -6.02
C VAL A 86 2.15 -5.15 -5.28
N ARG A 87 1.25 -5.95 -5.86
CA ARG A 87 -0.02 -6.33 -5.25
C ARG A 87 0.19 -7.27 -4.07
N LEU A 88 0.96 -8.34 -4.29
CA LEU A 88 1.24 -9.36 -3.29
C LEU A 88 1.96 -8.75 -2.08
N ARG A 89 2.98 -7.91 -2.32
CA ARG A 89 3.70 -7.16 -1.29
C ARG A 89 2.75 -6.29 -0.45
N SER A 90 1.91 -5.50 -1.08
CA SER A 90 0.96 -4.63 -0.37
C SER A 90 -0.09 -5.42 0.41
N GLY A 91 -0.52 -6.58 -0.11
CA GLY A 91 -1.43 -7.50 0.58
C GLY A 91 -0.79 -8.15 1.81
N ILE A 92 0.48 -8.53 1.75
CA ILE A 92 1.24 -9.05 2.89
C ILE A 92 1.35 -7.97 3.98
N PHE A 93 1.72 -6.73 3.62
CA PHE A 93 1.74 -5.61 4.57
C PHE A 93 0.39 -5.36 5.22
N TYR A 94 -0.68 -5.36 4.43
CA TYR A 94 -2.02 -5.18 4.95
C TYR A 94 -2.41 -6.30 5.93
N THR A 95 -2.06 -7.55 5.63
CA THR A 95 -2.34 -8.70 6.48
C THR A 95 -1.60 -8.58 7.82
N LEU A 96 -0.32 -8.22 7.80
CA LEU A 96 0.47 -7.98 9.02
C LEU A 96 -0.11 -6.83 9.84
N ASN A 97 -0.47 -5.71 9.22
CA ASN A 97 -1.10 -4.59 9.91
C ASN A 97 -2.43 -4.99 10.56
N LYS A 98 -3.25 -5.79 9.88
CA LYS A 98 -4.51 -6.29 10.45
C LYS A 98 -4.31 -7.23 11.64
N LEU A 99 -3.27 -8.03 11.62
CA LEU A 99 -2.90 -8.86 12.77
C LEU A 99 -2.42 -7.99 13.94
N ALA A 100 -1.64 -6.95 13.66
CA ALA A 100 -1.19 -5.99 14.67
C ALA A 100 -2.35 -5.22 15.32
N GLU A 101 -3.35 -4.78 14.54
CA GLU A 101 -4.58 -4.17 15.06
C GLU A 101 -5.35 -5.09 16.01
N ASN A 102 -5.23 -6.41 15.83
CA ASN A 102 -5.81 -7.44 16.71
C ASN A 102 -4.90 -7.83 17.90
N GLY A 103 -3.81 -7.11 18.12
CA GLY A 103 -2.90 -7.31 19.25
C GLY A 103 -1.76 -8.30 18.99
N HIS A 104 -1.51 -8.70 17.74
CA HIS A 104 -0.41 -9.60 17.40
C HIS A 104 0.77 -8.80 16.86
N CYS A 105 1.89 -8.79 17.58
CA CYS A 105 3.10 -8.08 17.13
C CYS A 105 3.76 -8.75 15.93
N TYR A 106 3.54 -10.03 15.72
CA TYR A 106 4.06 -10.85 14.62
C TYR A 106 3.01 -11.82 14.09
N ALA A 107 3.30 -12.44 12.96
CA ALA A 107 2.60 -13.62 12.44
C ALA A 107 3.59 -14.75 12.19
N THR A 108 3.18 -16.01 12.35
CA THR A 108 4.00 -17.10 11.81
C THR A 108 3.91 -17.10 10.29
N ARG A 109 4.94 -17.66 9.63
CA ARG A 109 5.00 -17.73 8.17
C ARG A 109 3.73 -18.37 7.59
N GLU A 110 3.30 -19.50 8.16
CA GLU A 110 2.12 -20.24 7.71
C GLU A 110 0.84 -19.40 7.86
N GLN A 111 0.65 -18.77 9.03
CA GLN A 111 -0.52 -17.93 9.28
C GLN A 111 -0.58 -16.74 8.33
N LEU A 112 0.56 -16.14 8.03
CA LEU A 112 0.64 -14.99 7.12
C LEU A 112 0.29 -15.39 5.70
N ILE A 113 0.88 -16.48 5.20
CA ILE A 113 0.63 -17.00 3.85
C ILE A 113 -0.82 -17.42 3.69
N GLU A 114 -1.37 -18.17 4.66
CA GLU A 114 -2.78 -18.60 4.61
C GLU A 114 -3.73 -17.39 4.53
N LYS A 115 -3.57 -16.40 5.42
CA LYS A 115 -4.43 -15.22 5.46
C LYS A 115 -4.27 -14.33 4.22
N ALA A 116 -3.05 -14.16 3.75
CA ALA A 116 -2.78 -13.37 2.55
C ALA A 116 -3.31 -14.07 1.27
N SER A 117 -3.21 -15.41 1.19
CA SER A 117 -3.77 -16.20 0.09
C SER A 117 -5.28 -16.01 -0.03
N VAL A 118 -5.99 -16.10 1.08
CA VAL A 118 -7.44 -15.85 1.12
C VAL A 118 -7.79 -14.40 0.75
N LEU A 119 -7.04 -13.43 1.27
CA LEU A 119 -7.27 -12.00 1.00
C LEU A 119 -7.08 -11.65 -0.49
N LEU A 120 -6.01 -12.17 -1.08
CA LEU A 120 -5.56 -11.81 -2.42
C LEU A 120 -6.13 -12.73 -3.51
N GLU A 121 -6.74 -13.86 -3.13
CA GLU A 121 -7.23 -14.91 -4.03
C GLU A 121 -6.12 -15.41 -4.98
N VAL A 122 -4.95 -15.71 -4.41
CA VAL A 122 -3.78 -16.23 -5.11
C VAL A 122 -3.27 -17.50 -4.44
N GLU A 123 -2.49 -18.28 -5.16
CA GLU A 123 -1.90 -19.51 -4.63
C GLU A 123 -0.74 -19.20 -3.68
N GLN A 124 -0.54 -20.07 -2.69
CA GLN A 124 0.50 -19.90 -1.67
C GLN A 124 1.93 -19.80 -2.23
N PRO A 125 2.34 -20.56 -3.26
CA PRO A 125 3.70 -20.47 -3.80
C PRO A 125 4.09 -19.07 -4.31
N GLU A 126 3.14 -18.31 -4.87
CA GLU A 126 3.40 -16.93 -5.33
C GLU A 126 3.69 -16.00 -4.15
N LEU A 127 2.98 -16.22 -3.02
CA LEU A 127 3.18 -15.46 -1.79
C LEU A 127 4.49 -15.82 -1.09
N GLU A 128 4.89 -17.10 -1.12
CA GLU A 128 6.17 -17.54 -0.57
C GLU A 128 7.34 -16.85 -1.24
N ILE A 129 7.35 -16.79 -2.58
CA ILE A 129 8.38 -16.10 -3.37
C ILE A 129 8.40 -14.60 -3.02
N THR A 130 7.21 -13.99 -2.91
CA THR A 130 7.09 -12.58 -2.57
C THR A 130 7.59 -12.30 -1.14
N LEU A 131 7.24 -13.17 -0.19
CA LEU A 131 7.65 -13.07 1.20
C LEU A 131 9.17 -13.15 1.34
N ASP A 132 9.80 -14.11 0.64
CA ASP A 132 11.25 -14.26 0.65
C ASP A 132 11.97 -13.04 0.06
N GLU A 133 11.42 -12.44 -0.99
CA GLU A 133 11.94 -11.19 -1.55
C GLU A 133 11.79 -10.01 -0.57
N MET A 134 10.65 -9.90 0.12
CA MET A 134 10.44 -8.87 1.14
C MET A 134 11.38 -9.02 2.34
N LEU A 135 11.71 -10.25 2.73
CA LEU A 135 12.73 -10.54 3.76
C LEU A 135 14.13 -10.14 3.27
N ARG A 136 14.47 -10.44 2.02
CA ARG A 136 15.75 -10.08 1.41
C ARG A 136 15.94 -8.56 1.33
N THR A 137 14.89 -7.81 1.05
CA THR A 137 14.92 -6.33 0.99
C THR A 137 14.76 -5.65 2.35
N ASN A 138 14.59 -6.41 3.43
CA ASN A 138 14.30 -5.92 4.77
C ASN A 138 13.00 -5.08 4.88
N ASP A 139 12.06 -5.30 3.98
CA ASP A 139 10.72 -4.72 4.08
C ASP A 139 9.94 -5.26 5.29
N ILE A 140 10.23 -6.50 5.64
CA ILE A 140 9.76 -7.21 6.83
C ILE A 140 10.93 -7.90 7.51
N ILE A 141 10.80 -8.23 8.78
CA ILE A 141 11.87 -8.85 9.58
C ILE A 141 11.44 -10.25 10.01
N ARG A 142 12.37 -11.19 9.89
CA ARG A 142 12.22 -12.54 10.40
C ARG A 142 12.97 -12.69 11.71
N ASP A 143 12.33 -13.33 12.68
CA ASP A 143 12.95 -13.85 13.86
C ASP A 143 12.57 -15.32 14.04
N VAL A 144 13.35 -16.09 14.79
CA VAL A 144 13.09 -17.50 15.04
C VAL A 144 12.92 -17.69 16.54
N PHE A 145 11.86 -18.37 16.93
CA PHE A 145 11.60 -18.71 18.32
C PHE A 145 11.20 -20.18 18.45
N GLU A 146 11.47 -20.74 19.60
CA GLU A 146 11.13 -22.12 19.92
C GLU A 146 9.76 -22.16 20.64
N GLU A 147 8.81 -22.91 20.10
CA GLU A 147 7.54 -23.19 20.74
C GLU A 147 7.30 -24.70 20.79
N LYS A 148 7.18 -25.25 22.01
CA LYS A 148 6.91 -26.68 22.23
C LYS A 148 7.90 -27.63 21.52
N PHE A 149 9.18 -27.26 21.52
CA PHE A 149 10.29 -27.99 20.85
C PHE A 149 10.29 -27.93 19.32
N GLU A 150 9.56 -27.02 18.73
CA GLU A 150 9.58 -26.72 17.29
C GLU A 150 10.08 -25.29 17.06
N GLU A 151 10.99 -25.12 16.11
CA GLU A 151 11.39 -23.79 15.64
C GLU A 151 10.30 -23.21 14.75
N LYS A 152 9.85 -22.02 15.08
CA LYS A 152 8.88 -21.27 14.28
C LYS A 152 9.44 -19.94 13.82
N GLU A 153 9.11 -19.57 12.60
CA GLU A 153 9.43 -18.26 12.05
C GLU A 153 8.35 -17.24 12.42
N ALA A 154 8.79 -16.18 13.09
CA ALA A 154 7.98 -14.99 13.35
C ALA A 154 8.31 -13.90 12.33
N ILE A 155 7.30 -13.41 11.62
CA ILE A 155 7.43 -12.34 10.64
C ILE A 155 6.85 -11.06 11.24
N TYR A 156 7.66 -10.01 11.24
CA TYR A 156 7.36 -8.72 11.84
C TYR A 156 7.33 -7.60 10.81
N LEU A 157 6.46 -6.62 11.03
CA LEU A 157 6.72 -5.28 10.51
C LEU A 157 7.87 -4.64 11.30
N PRO A 158 8.81 -3.92 10.65
CA PRO A 158 9.99 -3.36 11.30
C PRO A 158 9.71 -2.56 12.59
N PRO A 159 8.69 -1.68 12.66
CA PRO A 159 8.40 -0.93 13.88
C PRO A 159 8.09 -1.82 15.09
N TYR A 160 7.37 -2.92 14.89
CA TYR A 160 7.01 -3.83 15.98
C TYR A 160 8.19 -4.66 16.44
N TYR A 161 9.02 -5.14 15.51
CA TYR A 161 10.25 -5.85 15.84
C TYR A 161 11.19 -5.01 16.73
N PHE A 162 11.46 -3.76 16.30
CA PHE A 162 12.34 -2.88 17.06
C PHE A 162 11.75 -2.47 18.41
N SER A 163 10.43 -2.35 18.51
CA SER A 163 9.76 -2.08 19.78
C SER A 163 9.92 -3.24 20.76
N GLU A 164 9.67 -4.47 20.33
CA GLU A 164 9.81 -5.66 21.18
C GLU A 164 11.27 -5.90 21.59
N SER A 165 12.20 -5.88 20.64
CA SER A 165 13.63 -6.06 20.93
C SER A 165 14.20 -4.96 21.82
N GLY A 166 13.69 -3.73 21.70
CA GLY A 166 14.05 -2.60 22.56
C GLY A 166 13.50 -2.74 23.99
N CYS A 167 12.30 -3.27 24.16
CA CYS A 167 11.71 -3.60 25.45
C CYS A 167 12.48 -4.76 26.14
N ALA A 168 12.77 -5.82 25.42
CA ALA A 168 13.51 -6.97 25.95
C ALA A 168 14.91 -6.56 26.47
N LYS A 169 15.63 -5.69 25.74
CA LYS A 169 16.96 -5.20 26.17
C LYS A 169 16.93 -4.28 27.39
N ARG A 170 15.77 -3.72 27.76
CA ARG A 170 15.61 -2.86 28.95
C ARG A 170 15.17 -3.61 30.20
N LEU A 171 14.74 -4.87 30.04
CA LEU A 171 14.27 -5.73 31.12
C LEU A 171 15.36 -6.70 31.63
N VAL A 172 16.52 -6.71 30.98
CA VAL A 172 17.75 -7.41 31.38
C VAL A 172 18.75 -6.41 31.91
#